data_90104a74385b61c8f3169ef8f4bba78d
#
_entry.id   90104a74385b61c8f3169ef8f4bba78d
#
_cell.length_a   1.000
_cell.length_b   1.000
_cell.length_c   1.000
_cell.angle_alpha   90.00
_cell.angle_beta   90.00
_cell.angle_gamma   90.00
#
_symmetry.space_group_name_H-M   'P 1'
#
loop_
_entity.id
_entity.type
_entity.pdbx_description
1 polymer ?
#
loop_
_entity_poly.entity_id
_entity_poly.type
_entity_poly.pdbx_seq_one_letter_code
_entity_poly.pdbx_strand_id
1 'polypeptide(L)'
;MNIIGALDRPTEGEYLLDDIAIDQAGDGQLSSIRNEKIGFVFQTFNLIPRTSALKNVELPMLYAGMPRSKRTARAKQLLGMVQMEERMDHMPNELSGGQKQRVAIARAMANDPAIILADEPTGNLDSKTSMDVILLMQSISRQFHQTTIMITHNEEIAQMADRTIRIEDGKVVSGGVRYAR
;
A
#
# COMPACT_ATOMS: atom_id res chain seq x y z
N MET A 1 7.14 -2.03 10.79
CA MET A 1 6.88 -1.52 9.43
C MET A 1 8.12 -0.99 8.73
N ASN A 2 8.96 -0.19 9.38
CA ASN A 2 10.13 0.43 8.73
C ASN A 2 11.10 -0.57 8.10
N ILE A 3 11.40 -1.67 8.79
CA ILE A 3 12.30 -2.72 8.26
C ILE A 3 11.66 -3.42 7.06
N ILE A 4 10.41 -3.87 7.17
CA ILE A 4 9.68 -4.53 6.06
C ILE A 4 9.52 -3.58 4.88
N GLY A 5 9.35 -2.28 5.14
CA GLY A 5 9.25 -1.23 4.13
C GLY A 5 10.60 -0.77 3.56
N ALA A 6 11.70 -1.42 3.91
CA ALA A 6 13.05 -1.02 3.51
C ALA A 6 13.36 0.47 3.76
N LEU A 7 12.73 1.06 4.81
CA LEU A 7 13.00 2.41 5.31
C LEU A 7 14.13 2.40 6.33
N ASP A 8 14.37 1.24 6.95
CA ASP A 8 15.41 1.01 7.92
C ASP A 8 15.98 -0.40 7.76
N ARG A 9 17.16 -0.69 8.31
CA ARG A 9 17.80 -2.01 8.26
C ARG A 9 17.60 -2.75 9.56
N PRO A 10 17.47 -4.10 9.53
CA PRO A 10 17.50 -4.89 10.75
C PRO A 10 18.87 -4.80 11.39
N THR A 11 18.93 -4.74 12.72
CA THR A 11 20.19 -4.80 13.48
C THR A 11 20.82 -6.19 13.37
N GLU A 12 19.98 -7.23 13.35
CA GLU A 12 20.35 -8.64 13.21
C GLU A 12 19.27 -9.38 12.42
N GLY A 13 19.64 -10.51 11.82
CA GLY A 13 18.74 -11.35 11.02
C GLY A 13 18.81 -11.03 9.53
N GLU A 14 18.08 -11.82 8.75
CA GLU A 14 18.02 -11.72 7.29
C GLU A 14 16.62 -11.28 6.86
N TYR A 15 16.53 -10.45 5.83
CA TYR A 15 15.28 -10.07 5.21
C TYR A 15 15.39 -10.19 3.69
N LEU A 16 14.62 -11.12 3.12
CA LEU A 16 14.50 -11.32 1.68
C LEU A 16 13.14 -10.79 1.19
N LEU A 17 13.16 -9.95 0.18
CA LEU A 17 11.97 -9.50 -0.54
C LEU A 17 12.14 -9.85 -2.01
N ASP A 18 11.30 -10.73 -2.55
CA ASP A 18 11.36 -11.16 -3.95
C ASP A 18 12.79 -11.64 -4.32
N ASP A 19 13.37 -12.50 -3.45
CA ASP A 19 14.73 -13.05 -3.51
C ASP A 19 15.88 -12.01 -3.40
N ILE A 20 15.55 -10.76 -3.05
CA ILE A 20 16.55 -9.69 -2.86
C ILE A 20 16.87 -9.56 -1.37
N ALA A 21 18.15 -9.65 -0.99
CA ALA A 21 18.63 -9.44 0.37
C ALA A 21 18.62 -7.95 0.74
N ILE A 22 17.61 -7.54 1.51
CA ILE A 22 17.36 -6.14 1.88
C ILE A 22 18.38 -5.65 2.91
N ASP A 23 18.80 -6.51 3.84
CA ASP A 23 19.80 -6.25 4.88
C ASP A 23 21.18 -5.89 4.30
N GLN A 24 21.49 -6.37 3.09
CA GLN A 24 22.78 -6.15 2.40
C GLN A 24 22.72 -5.01 1.36
N ALA A 25 21.52 -4.50 1.06
CA ALA A 25 21.33 -3.50 0.02
C ALA A 25 21.90 -2.12 0.41
N GLY A 26 22.57 -1.43 -0.51
CA GLY A 26 23.00 -0.03 -0.34
C GLY A 26 21.82 0.95 -0.41
N ASP A 27 22.00 2.21 0.03
CA ASP A 27 20.91 3.19 0.13
C ASP A 27 20.23 3.49 -1.22
N GLY A 28 21.01 3.59 -2.31
CA GLY A 28 20.46 3.76 -3.66
C GLY A 28 19.61 2.56 -4.09
N GLN A 29 20.06 1.35 -3.77
CA GLN A 29 19.35 0.12 -4.07
C GLN A 29 18.06 0.01 -3.23
N LEU A 30 18.11 0.36 -1.92
CA LEU A 30 16.91 0.41 -1.07
C LEU A 30 15.88 1.41 -1.62
N SER A 31 16.32 2.55 -2.17
CA SER A 31 15.40 3.52 -2.78
C SER A 31 14.70 2.96 -4.01
N SER A 32 15.41 2.24 -4.90
CA SER A 32 14.82 1.57 -6.06
C SER A 32 13.86 0.46 -5.65
N ILE A 33 14.26 -0.37 -4.67
CA ILE A 33 13.41 -1.44 -4.12
C ILE A 33 12.12 -0.88 -3.54
N ARG A 34 12.19 0.20 -2.73
CA ARG A 34 10.98 0.86 -2.21
C ARG A 34 10.05 1.33 -3.31
N ASN A 35 10.60 1.92 -4.37
CA ASN A 35 9.78 2.44 -5.47
C ASN A 35 9.15 1.33 -6.31
N GLU A 36 9.86 0.23 -6.54
CA GLU A 36 9.46 -0.81 -7.50
C GLU A 36 8.75 -1.99 -6.84
N LYS A 37 9.15 -2.36 -5.61
CA LYS A 37 8.71 -3.61 -4.96
C LYS A 37 7.73 -3.40 -3.81
N ILE A 38 7.57 -2.17 -3.29
CA ILE A 38 6.78 -1.91 -2.10
C ILE A 38 5.77 -0.80 -2.37
N GLY A 39 4.49 -1.14 -2.24
CA GLY A 39 3.40 -0.16 -2.23
C GLY A 39 3.06 0.25 -0.80
N PHE A 40 3.00 1.55 -0.51
CA PHE A 40 2.65 2.06 0.82
C PHE A 40 1.25 2.67 0.86
N VAL A 41 0.47 2.28 1.87
CA VAL A 41 -0.83 2.86 2.20
C VAL A 41 -0.79 3.30 3.67
N PHE A 42 -0.98 4.59 3.95
CA PHE A 42 -0.87 5.17 5.28
C PHE A 42 -2.23 5.66 5.80
N GLN A 43 -2.36 5.78 7.11
CA GLN A 43 -3.52 6.35 7.79
C GLN A 43 -3.83 7.78 7.34
N THR A 44 -2.82 8.59 7.09
CA THR A 44 -2.93 10.00 6.68
C THR A 44 -2.94 10.21 5.18
N PHE A 45 -3.14 9.11 4.39
CA PHE A 45 -3.20 9.11 2.92
C PHE A 45 -1.89 9.53 2.24
N ASN A 46 -1.17 10.50 2.76
CA ASN A 46 0.10 11.05 2.27
C ASN A 46 0.05 11.41 0.76
N LEU A 47 -1.08 11.97 0.30
CA LEU A 47 -1.19 12.50 -1.05
C LEU A 47 -0.46 13.84 -1.14
N ILE A 48 0.21 14.07 -2.28
CA ILE A 48 0.86 15.35 -2.55
C ILE A 48 -0.22 16.41 -2.73
N PRO A 49 -0.26 17.45 -1.89
CA PRO A 49 -1.23 18.53 -2.01
C PRO A 49 -1.02 19.31 -3.31
N ARG A 50 -2.05 19.97 -3.79
CA ARG A 50 -2.03 20.76 -5.05
C ARG A 50 -1.63 19.94 -6.28
N THR A 51 -1.81 18.61 -6.21
CA THR A 51 -1.51 17.67 -7.26
C THR A 51 -2.72 16.75 -7.43
N SER A 52 -3.25 16.59 -8.65
CA SER A 52 -4.47 15.83 -8.88
C SER A 52 -4.32 14.36 -8.50
N ALA A 53 -5.47 13.66 -8.34
CA ALA A 53 -5.50 12.22 -8.08
C ALA A 53 -4.70 11.44 -9.13
N LEU A 54 -4.90 11.77 -10.41
CA LEU A 54 -4.15 11.15 -11.52
C LEU A 54 -2.62 11.32 -11.35
N LYS A 55 -2.17 12.53 -11.08
CA LYS A 55 -0.74 12.83 -10.91
C LYS A 55 -0.14 12.20 -9.66
N ASN A 56 -0.92 12.09 -8.56
CA ASN A 56 -0.49 11.35 -7.38
C ASN A 56 -0.22 9.87 -7.70
N VAL A 57 -1.07 9.24 -8.52
CA VAL A 57 -0.89 7.85 -8.93
C VAL A 57 0.24 7.71 -9.96
N GLU A 58 0.48 8.70 -10.81
CA GLU A 58 1.60 8.71 -11.75
C GLU A 58 2.99 8.80 -11.09
N LEU A 59 3.07 9.32 -9.86
CA LEU A 59 4.32 9.69 -9.23
C LEU A 59 5.33 8.54 -9.07
N PRO A 60 4.97 7.35 -8.53
CA PRO A 60 5.91 6.23 -8.44
C PRO A 60 6.45 5.80 -9.80
N MET A 61 5.61 5.80 -10.83
CA MET A 61 5.99 5.44 -12.20
C MET A 61 6.90 6.48 -12.84
N LEU A 62 6.76 7.76 -12.45
CA LEU A 62 7.68 8.82 -12.87
C LEU A 62 9.10 8.58 -12.32
N TYR A 63 9.21 8.20 -11.04
CA TYR A 63 10.49 7.86 -10.42
C TYR A 63 11.11 6.57 -10.99
N ALA A 64 10.27 5.63 -11.45
CA ALA A 64 10.71 4.44 -12.17
C ALA A 64 11.11 4.72 -13.63
N GLY A 65 11.11 5.99 -14.10
CA GLY A 65 11.48 6.36 -15.45
C GLY A 65 10.45 6.00 -16.54
N MET A 66 9.21 5.63 -16.15
CA MET A 66 8.18 5.23 -17.12
C MET A 66 7.77 6.39 -18.03
N PRO A 67 7.71 6.21 -19.38
CA PRO A 67 7.26 7.24 -20.31
C PRO A 67 5.85 7.75 -19.98
N ARG A 68 5.63 9.07 -20.21
CA ARG A 68 4.39 9.76 -19.86
C ARG A 68 3.13 9.05 -20.36
N SER A 69 3.12 8.62 -21.62
CA SER A 69 1.94 7.95 -22.20
C SER A 69 1.57 6.66 -21.46
N LYS A 70 2.59 5.84 -21.12
CA LYS A 70 2.40 4.58 -20.41
C LYS A 70 1.92 4.81 -18.97
N ARG A 71 2.57 5.72 -18.21
CA ARG A 71 2.18 5.98 -16.84
C ARG A 71 0.80 6.61 -16.72
N THR A 72 0.41 7.51 -17.66
CA THR A 72 -0.93 8.09 -17.66
C THR A 72 -2.00 7.03 -17.94
N ALA A 73 -1.76 6.13 -18.90
CA ALA A 73 -2.66 5.02 -19.19
C ALA A 73 -2.82 4.09 -17.98
N ARG A 74 -1.70 3.72 -17.35
CA ARG A 74 -1.69 2.87 -16.15
C ARG A 74 -2.40 3.55 -14.97
N ALA A 75 -2.13 4.83 -14.71
CA ALA A 75 -2.76 5.58 -13.63
C ALA A 75 -4.27 5.67 -13.80
N LYS A 76 -4.76 5.89 -15.03
CA LYS A 76 -6.20 5.89 -15.35
C LYS A 76 -6.82 4.51 -15.08
N GLN A 77 -6.17 3.44 -15.51
CA GLN A 77 -6.61 2.07 -15.24
C GLN A 77 -6.76 1.82 -13.73
N LEU A 78 -5.73 2.17 -12.94
CA LEU A 78 -5.72 1.97 -11.49
C LEU A 78 -6.80 2.81 -10.77
N LEU A 79 -7.01 4.06 -11.21
CA LEU A 79 -8.09 4.90 -10.66
C LEU A 79 -9.47 4.34 -11.01
N GLY A 80 -9.68 3.77 -12.19
CA GLY A 80 -10.90 3.04 -12.52
C GLY A 80 -11.15 1.86 -11.59
N MET A 81 -10.11 1.07 -11.30
CA MET A 81 -10.23 -0.08 -10.40
C MET A 81 -10.65 0.28 -8.97
N VAL A 82 -10.25 1.46 -8.50
CA VAL A 82 -10.65 1.97 -7.18
C VAL A 82 -11.90 2.89 -7.26
N GLN A 83 -12.61 2.91 -8.39
CA GLN A 83 -13.84 3.72 -8.62
C GLN A 83 -13.59 5.23 -8.44
N MET A 84 -12.50 5.72 -9.01
CA MET A 84 -12.10 7.12 -8.95
C MET A 84 -11.93 7.76 -10.35
N GLU A 85 -12.48 7.15 -11.39
CA GLU A 85 -12.40 7.64 -12.78
C GLU A 85 -12.98 9.04 -12.97
N GLU A 86 -14.09 9.36 -12.31
CA GLU A 86 -14.73 10.69 -12.41
C GLU A 86 -14.01 11.75 -11.55
N ARG A 87 -13.04 11.34 -10.74
CA ARG A 87 -12.32 12.19 -9.79
C ARG A 87 -10.82 12.33 -10.09
N MET A 88 -10.39 11.90 -11.27
CA MET A 88 -8.97 11.88 -11.66
C MET A 88 -8.29 13.24 -11.58
N ASP A 89 -9.03 14.32 -11.92
CA ASP A 89 -8.49 15.68 -11.95
C ASP A 89 -8.67 16.44 -10.64
N HIS A 90 -9.38 15.85 -9.64
CA HIS A 90 -9.58 16.47 -8.34
C HIS A 90 -8.30 16.51 -7.51
N MET A 91 -8.13 17.59 -6.75
CA MET A 91 -7.06 17.74 -5.78
C MET A 91 -7.43 17.05 -4.45
N PRO A 92 -6.46 16.68 -3.59
CA PRO A 92 -6.76 16.01 -2.32
C PRO A 92 -7.74 16.76 -1.40
N ASN A 93 -7.74 18.09 -1.41
CA ASN A 93 -8.68 18.90 -0.63
C ASN A 93 -10.14 18.85 -1.14
N GLU A 94 -10.35 18.36 -2.35
CA GLU A 94 -11.68 18.20 -2.96
C GLU A 94 -12.25 16.80 -2.79
N LEU A 95 -11.48 15.89 -2.16
CA LEU A 95 -11.81 14.49 -1.97
C LEU A 95 -12.20 14.20 -0.51
N SER A 96 -13.19 13.30 -0.32
CA SER A 96 -13.48 12.73 0.99
C SER A 96 -12.34 11.87 1.52
N GLY A 97 -12.35 11.50 2.81
CA GLY A 97 -11.34 10.61 3.40
C GLY A 97 -11.24 9.27 2.67
N GLY A 98 -12.36 8.62 2.42
CA GLY A 98 -12.39 7.35 1.68
C GLY A 98 -11.91 7.48 0.23
N GLN A 99 -12.22 8.59 -0.45
CA GLN A 99 -11.72 8.87 -1.79
C GLN A 99 -10.20 9.08 -1.80
N LYS A 100 -9.65 9.83 -0.82
CA LYS A 100 -8.20 9.98 -0.65
C LYS A 100 -7.52 8.62 -0.44
N GLN A 101 -8.12 7.76 0.37
CA GLN A 101 -7.56 6.44 0.62
C GLN A 101 -7.60 5.56 -0.64
N ARG A 102 -8.67 5.61 -1.42
CA ARG A 102 -8.75 4.92 -2.72
C ARG A 102 -7.62 5.38 -3.67
N VAL A 103 -7.36 6.69 -3.75
CA VAL A 103 -6.23 7.23 -4.54
C VAL A 103 -4.89 6.75 -4.00
N ALA A 104 -4.70 6.71 -2.67
CA ALA A 104 -3.47 6.20 -2.04
C ALA A 104 -3.25 4.70 -2.34
N ILE A 105 -4.32 3.89 -2.36
CA ILE A 105 -4.28 2.48 -2.77
C ILE A 105 -3.89 2.35 -4.24
N ALA A 106 -4.51 3.11 -5.14
CA ALA A 106 -4.15 3.12 -6.57
C ALA A 106 -2.67 3.51 -6.77
N ARG A 107 -2.18 4.51 -6.03
CA ARG A 107 -0.77 4.90 -6.05
C ARG A 107 0.16 3.79 -5.56
N ALA A 108 -0.21 3.07 -4.50
CA ALA A 108 0.57 1.95 -3.98
C ALA A 108 0.76 0.84 -5.01
N MET A 109 -0.20 0.67 -5.92
CA MET A 109 -0.18 -0.35 -6.97
C MET A 109 0.52 0.08 -8.27
N ALA A 110 1.02 1.31 -8.36
CA ALA A 110 1.46 1.92 -9.61
C ALA A 110 2.52 1.11 -10.37
N ASN A 111 3.51 0.59 -9.66
CA ASN A 111 4.65 -0.16 -10.22
C ASN A 111 4.52 -1.69 -10.08
N ASP A 112 3.31 -2.23 -9.90
CA ASP A 112 3.08 -3.67 -9.69
C ASP A 112 3.96 -4.25 -8.56
N PRO A 113 3.88 -3.73 -7.32
CA PRO A 113 4.79 -4.07 -6.24
C PRO A 113 4.65 -5.54 -5.81
N ALA A 114 5.72 -6.12 -5.26
CA ALA A 114 5.69 -7.46 -4.68
C ALA A 114 4.83 -7.52 -3.41
N ILE A 115 4.86 -6.44 -2.61
CA ILE A 115 4.07 -6.33 -1.39
C ILE A 115 3.39 -4.95 -1.28
N ILE A 116 2.22 -4.93 -0.63
CA ILE A 116 1.55 -3.71 -0.17
C ILE A 116 1.65 -3.66 1.35
N LEU A 117 2.21 -2.57 1.87
CA LEU A 117 2.29 -2.30 3.30
C LEU A 117 1.25 -1.25 3.68
N ALA A 118 0.29 -1.63 4.52
CA ALA A 118 -0.78 -0.75 4.98
C ALA A 118 -0.63 -0.49 6.49
N ASP A 119 -0.41 0.76 6.85
CA ASP A 119 -0.29 1.22 8.23
C ASP A 119 -1.56 1.93 8.66
N GLU A 120 -2.37 1.26 9.49
CA GLU A 120 -3.68 1.74 9.95
C GLU A 120 -4.52 2.36 8.81
N PRO A 121 -4.73 1.66 7.68
CA PRO A 121 -5.26 2.27 6.45
C PRO A 121 -6.68 2.84 6.59
N THR A 122 -7.36 2.56 7.69
CA THR A 122 -8.73 3.01 7.96
C THR A 122 -8.86 3.88 9.22
N GLY A 123 -7.75 4.20 9.90
CA GLY A 123 -7.78 4.88 11.20
C GLY A 123 -8.39 6.30 11.18
N ASN A 124 -8.50 6.93 10.00
CA ASN A 124 -9.11 8.25 9.81
C ASN A 124 -10.45 8.21 9.06
N LEU A 125 -11.10 7.03 9.01
CA LEU A 125 -12.35 6.82 8.28
C LEU A 125 -13.48 6.39 9.23
N ASP A 126 -14.72 6.67 8.85
CA ASP A 126 -15.88 6.11 9.54
C ASP A 126 -15.97 4.59 9.29
N SER A 127 -16.72 3.88 10.13
CA SER A 127 -16.80 2.41 10.12
C SER A 127 -17.26 1.84 8.76
N LYS A 128 -18.22 2.48 8.10
CA LYS A 128 -18.74 2.02 6.80
C LYS A 128 -17.68 2.18 5.70
N THR A 129 -17.11 3.37 5.61
CA THR A 129 -16.02 3.66 4.65
C THR A 129 -14.79 2.78 4.91
N SER A 130 -14.48 2.50 6.18
CA SER A 130 -13.41 1.59 6.57
C SER A 130 -13.61 0.19 5.98
N MET A 131 -14.80 -0.37 6.14
CA MET A 131 -15.13 -1.69 5.59
C MET A 131 -15.02 -1.72 4.07
N ASP A 132 -15.54 -0.69 3.38
CA ASP A 132 -15.46 -0.58 1.92
C ASP A 132 -14.00 -0.54 1.43
N VAL A 133 -13.12 0.17 2.15
CA VAL A 133 -11.69 0.24 1.83
C VAL A 133 -10.98 -1.11 2.05
N ILE A 134 -11.27 -1.81 3.14
CA ILE A 134 -10.68 -3.13 3.41
C ILE A 134 -11.12 -4.16 2.36
N LEU A 135 -12.40 -4.21 2.02
CA LEU A 135 -12.92 -5.10 0.99
C LEU A 135 -12.29 -4.80 -0.39
N LEU A 136 -12.09 -3.52 -0.71
CA LEU A 136 -11.39 -3.12 -1.92
C LEU A 136 -9.95 -3.63 -1.92
N MET A 137 -9.19 -3.45 -0.82
CA MET A 137 -7.82 -3.95 -0.70
C MET A 137 -7.73 -5.47 -0.83
N GLN A 138 -8.66 -6.22 -0.22
CA GLN A 138 -8.74 -7.67 -0.37
C GLN A 138 -9.02 -8.10 -1.81
N SER A 139 -9.97 -7.43 -2.48
CA SER A 139 -10.31 -7.70 -3.89
C SER A 139 -9.09 -7.52 -4.79
N ILE A 140 -8.36 -6.41 -4.60
CA ILE A 140 -7.13 -6.08 -5.33
C ILE A 140 -6.04 -7.13 -5.06
N SER A 141 -5.78 -7.45 -3.80
CA SER A 141 -4.77 -8.45 -3.41
C SER A 141 -5.03 -9.81 -4.08
N ARG A 142 -6.29 -10.27 -4.10
CA ARG A 142 -6.68 -11.51 -4.77
C ARG A 142 -6.54 -11.43 -6.29
N GLN A 143 -6.99 -10.32 -6.89
CA GLN A 143 -6.96 -10.14 -8.36
C GLN A 143 -5.54 -10.10 -8.92
N PHE A 144 -4.61 -9.51 -8.18
CA PHE A 144 -3.20 -9.34 -8.60
C PHE A 144 -2.25 -10.33 -7.95
N HIS A 145 -2.76 -11.25 -7.12
CA HIS A 145 -1.95 -12.20 -6.36
C HIS A 145 -0.85 -11.51 -5.53
N GLN A 146 -1.15 -10.32 -4.99
CA GLN A 146 -0.22 -9.53 -4.20
C GLN A 146 -0.33 -9.84 -2.72
N THR A 147 0.81 -9.90 -2.03
CA THR A 147 0.84 -9.98 -0.58
C THR A 147 0.54 -8.61 0.03
N THR A 148 -0.50 -8.52 0.85
CA THR A 148 -0.80 -7.32 1.64
C THR A 148 -0.46 -7.56 3.09
N ILE A 149 0.42 -6.74 3.67
CA ILE A 149 0.75 -6.74 5.09
C ILE A 149 0.10 -5.50 5.69
N MET A 150 -0.83 -5.72 6.61
CA MET A 150 -1.57 -4.64 7.27
C MET A 150 -1.24 -4.57 8.75
N ILE A 151 -0.96 -3.38 9.24
CA ILE A 151 -0.84 -3.10 10.67
C ILE A 151 -2.15 -2.45 11.10
N THR A 152 -2.78 -3.01 12.11
CA THR A 152 -4.02 -2.47 12.68
C THR A 152 -4.16 -2.87 14.15
N HIS A 153 -4.78 -1.99 14.93
CA HIS A 153 -5.24 -2.29 16.28
C HIS A 153 -6.73 -2.70 16.33
N ASN A 154 -7.42 -2.69 15.18
CA ASN A 154 -8.82 -3.10 15.07
C ASN A 154 -8.91 -4.62 14.87
N GLU A 155 -9.48 -5.32 15.86
CA GLU A 155 -9.61 -6.78 15.86
C GLU A 155 -10.55 -7.30 14.76
N GLU A 156 -11.62 -6.57 14.41
CA GLU A 156 -12.55 -6.96 13.36
C GLU A 156 -11.82 -6.98 11.99
N ILE A 157 -11.03 -5.95 11.72
CA ILE A 157 -10.22 -5.86 10.51
C ILE A 157 -9.14 -6.95 10.50
N ALA A 158 -8.45 -7.17 11.63
CA ALA A 158 -7.44 -8.22 11.74
C ALA A 158 -8.03 -9.63 11.49
N GLN A 159 -9.30 -9.84 11.85
CA GLN A 159 -10.00 -11.10 11.61
C GLN A 159 -10.32 -11.36 10.13
N MET A 160 -10.29 -10.35 9.29
CA MET A 160 -10.53 -10.50 7.84
C MET A 160 -9.28 -10.95 7.07
N ALA A 161 -8.10 -10.95 7.69
CA ALA A 161 -6.86 -11.41 7.07
C ALA A 161 -6.76 -12.94 7.02
N ASP A 162 -6.06 -13.47 6.02
CA ASP A 162 -5.76 -14.91 5.88
C ASP A 162 -4.84 -15.39 7.01
N ARG A 163 -3.98 -14.49 7.50
CA ARG A 163 -3.05 -14.75 8.61
C ARG A 163 -2.96 -13.53 9.51
N THR A 164 -2.97 -13.75 10.83
CA THR A 164 -2.76 -12.70 11.83
C THR A 164 -1.51 -13.04 12.67
N ILE A 165 -0.64 -12.05 12.86
CA ILE A 165 0.53 -12.12 13.73
C ILE A 165 0.35 -11.07 14.82
N ARG A 166 0.38 -11.49 16.08
CA ARG A 166 0.28 -10.60 17.24
C ARG A 166 1.67 -10.28 17.78
N ILE A 167 1.94 -9.01 17.95
CA ILE A 167 3.21 -8.49 18.48
C ILE A 167 2.91 -7.73 19.78
N GLU A 168 3.60 -8.09 20.86
CA GLU A 168 3.54 -7.41 22.16
C GLU A 168 4.99 -7.17 22.63
N ASP A 169 5.27 -5.95 23.09
CA ASP A 169 6.62 -5.54 23.54
C ASP A 169 7.75 -5.89 22.56
N GLY A 170 7.46 -5.73 21.26
CA GLY A 170 8.42 -6.01 20.18
C GLY A 170 8.66 -7.50 19.88
N LYS A 171 7.89 -8.40 20.48
CA LYS A 171 8.00 -9.85 20.28
C LYS A 171 6.74 -10.44 19.66
N VAL A 172 6.92 -11.42 18.79
CA VAL A 172 5.79 -12.22 18.27
C VAL A 172 5.29 -13.13 19.37
N VAL A 173 4.06 -12.92 19.85
CA VAL A 173 3.43 -13.73 20.90
C VAL A 173 2.48 -14.77 20.37
N SER A 174 1.86 -14.53 19.22
CA SER A 174 1.03 -15.51 18.54
C SER A 174 0.97 -15.25 17.04
N GLY A 175 0.76 -16.29 16.23
CA GLY A 175 0.52 -16.22 14.82
C GLY A 175 -0.20 -17.47 14.33
N GLY A 176 -1.21 -17.31 13.48
CA GLY A 176 -1.99 -18.41 12.91
C GLY A 176 -2.41 -18.12 11.48
N VAL A 177 -2.52 -19.18 10.68
CA VAL A 177 -3.12 -19.11 9.35
C VAL A 177 -4.61 -19.40 9.49
N ARG A 178 -5.46 -18.53 8.95
CA ARG A 178 -6.89 -18.82 8.76
C ARG A 178 -7.05 -19.28 7.32
N TYR A 179 -7.44 -20.52 7.15
CA TYR A 179 -7.90 -20.98 5.84
C TYR A 179 -9.26 -20.33 5.59
N ALA A 180 -9.35 -19.51 4.53
CA ALA A 180 -10.64 -19.03 4.05
C ALA A 180 -11.57 -20.24 3.82
N ARG A 181 -12.75 -20.18 4.44
CA ARG A 181 -13.83 -21.14 4.19
C ARG A 181 -14.58 -20.78 2.93
#